data_7bb840dccc6ddf7f1f7476496bff39dc
#
_entry.id   7bb840dccc6ddf7f1f7476496bff39dc
#
_cell.length_a   1.000
_cell.length_b   1.000
_cell.length_c   1.000
_cell.angle_alpha   90.00
_cell.angle_beta   90.00
_cell.angle_gamma   90.00
#
_symmetry.space_group_name_H-M   'P 1'
#
loop_
_entity.id
_entity.type
_entity.pdbx_description
1 polymer ?
#
loop_
_entity_poly.entity_id
_entity_poly.type
_entity_poly.pdbx_seq_one_letter_code
_entity_poly.pdbx_strand_id
1 'polypeptide(L)' 'MTFSHYNWKIIEMIDVLRLDGKKYWVNPHMIEAMESTPDLTLTMLSGRKIIVRNSPEEIIEKIIEYRKKIGIDTQEVL' A
#
# COMPACT_ATOMS: atom_id res chain seq x y z
N MET A 1 -8.21 -7.50 23.28
CA MET A 1 -8.56 -8.61 22.46
C MET A 1 -7.58 -8.81 21.32
N THR A 2 -7.06 -9.98 21.23
CA THR A 2 -6.06 -10.29 20.24
C THR A 2 -6.53 -10.02 18.83
N PHE A 3 -7.75 -10.35 18.59
CA PHE A 3 -8.31 -10.25 17.28
C PHE A 3 -8.36 -8.81 16.78
N SER A 4 -8.83 -7.89 17.59
CA SER A 4 -8.93 -6.52 17.14
C SER A 4 -7.55 -5.90 16.99
N HIS A 5 -6.61 -6.37 17.78
CA HIS A 5 -5.24 -5.95 17.68
C HIS A 5 -4.68 -6.34 16.30
N TYR A 6 -4.99 -7.53 15.91
CA TYR A 6 -4.56 -8.06 14.65
C TYR A 6 -5.18 -7.29 13.48
N ASN A 7 -6.46 -6.98 13.60
CA ASN A 7 -7.14 -6.21 12.57
C ASN A 7 -6.57 -4.83 12.42
N TRP A 8 -6.13 -4.28 13.51
CA TRP A 8 -5.55 -2.94 13.47
C TRP A 8 -4.33 -2.92 12.56
N LYS A 9 -3.52 -3.95 12.61
CA LYS A 9 -2.34 -4.01 11.75
C LYS A 9 -2.71 -4.10 10.29
N ILE A 10 -3.75 -4.85 9.99
CA ILE A 10 -4.19 -4.99 8.61
C ILE A 10 -4.71 -3.68 8.08
N ILE A 11 -5.38 -2.90 8.93
CA ILE A 11 -5.93 -1.63 8.52
C ILE A 11 -4.83 -0.67 8.07
N GLU A 12 -3.64 -0.85 8.58
CA GLU A 12 -2.55 0.05 8.24
C GLU A 12 -1.77 -0.37 7.02
N MET A 13 -2.29 -1.32 6.27
CA MET A 13 -1.58 -1.81 5.10
C MET A 13 -2.52 -1.95 3.92
N ILE A 14 -1.94 -1.91 2.73
CA ILE A 14 -2.68 -2.24 1.52
C ILE A 14 -2.10 -3.51 0.94
N ASP A 15 -2.93 -4.27 0.25
CA ASP A 15 -2.46 -5.49 -0.38
C ASP A 15 -2.11 -5.22 -1.82
N VAL A 16 -1.02 -5.82 -2.26
CA VAL A 16 -0.58 -5.71 -3.64
C VAL A 16 -0.33 -7.12 -4.15
N LEU A 17 -0.32 -7.27 -5.45
CA LEU A 17 -0.11 -8.57 -6.09
C LEU A 17 1.26 -8.56 -6.72
N ARG A 18 2.15 -9.39 -6.19
CA ARG A 18 3.52 -9.46 -6.72
C ARG A 18 3.52 -10.16 -8.07
N LEU A 19 4.62 -10.02 -8.78
CA LEU A 19 4.74 -10.64 -10.10
C LEU A 19 4.55 -12.15 -10.06
N ASP A 20 4.96 -12.77 -8.98
CA ASP A 20 4.82 -14.22 -8.87
C ASP A 20 3.39 -14.64 -8.50
N GLY A 21 2.47 -13.69 -8.41
CA GLY A 21 1.08 -14.01 -8.14
C GLY A 21 0.74 -14.07 -6.67
N LYS A 22 1.68 -13.81 -5.80
CA LYS A 22 1.42 -13.86 -4.37
C LYS A 22 1.02 -12.51 -3.84
N LYS A 23 0.08 -12.54 -2.90
CA LYS A 23 -0.36 -11.31 -2.25
C LYS A 23 0.69 -10.85 -1.25
N TYR A 24 0.89 -9.56 -1.19
CA TYR A 24 1.86 -8.98 -0.29
C TYR A 24 1.27 -7.73 0.32
N TRP A 25 1.56 -7.46 1.58
CA TRP A 25 0.98 -6.31 2.28
C TRP A 25 2.06 -5.28 2.51
N VAL A 26 1.78 -4.03 2.16
CA VAL A 26 2.75 -2.95 2.35
C VAL A 26 2.09 -1.80 3.07
N ASN A 27 2.89 -1.07 3.81
CA ASN A 27 2.46 0.14 4.47
C ASN A 27 2.55 1.28 3.46
N PRO A 28 1.41 1.86 3.06
CA PRO A 28 1.46 2.88 2.01
C PRO A 28 2.26 4.12 2.40
N HIS A 29 2.41 4.38 3.69
CA HIS A 29 3.22 5.52 4.13
C HIS A 29 4.69 5.32 3.86
N MET A 30 5.10 4.08 3.62
CA MET A 30 6.50 3.77 3.37
C MET A 30 6.84 3.70 1.90
N ILE A 31 5.89 4.00 1.03
CA ILE A 31 6.15 4.03 -0.40
C ILE A 31 6.66 5.40 -0.77
N GLU A 32 7.87 5.43 -1.32
CA GLU A 32 8.46 6.70 -1.72
C GLU A 32 8.08 7.05 -3.16
N ALA A 33 8.08 6.06 -4.03
CA ALA A 33 7.86 6.33 -5.45
C ALA A 33 7.31 5.10 -6.14
N MET A 34 6.66 5.35 -7.28
CA MET A 34 6.16 4.29 -8.14
C MET A 34 6.62 4.57 -9.56
N GLU A 35 7.12 3.56 -10.22
CA GLU A 35 7.52 3.66 -11.61
C GLU A 35 6.93 2.49 -12.38
N SER A 36 6.45 2.76 -13.58
CA SER A 36 5.77 1.74 -14.37
C SER A 36 6.49 1.55 -15.71
N THR A 37 7.68 0.94 -15.67
CA THR A 37 8.45 0.68 -16.88
C THR A 37 9.34 -0.53 -16.68
N PRO A 38 9.01 -1.69 -17.24
CA PRO A 38 7.72 -2.02 -17.85
C PRO A 38 6.66 -2.41 -16.82
N ASP A 39 7.09 -2.93 -15.66
CA ASP A 39 6.18 -3.33 -14.61
C ASP A 39 6.18 -2.28 -13.52
N LEU A 40 5.09 -2.22 -12.77
CA LEU A 40 5.01 -1.25 -11.69
C LEU A 40 5.95 -1.64 -10.58
N THR A 41 6.83 -0.73 -10.24
CA THR A 41 7.81 -0.94 -9.18
C THR A 41 7.53 0.05 -8.07
N LEU A 42 7.34 -0.46 -6.86
CA LEU A 42 7.18 0.38 -5.69
C LEU A 42 8.54 0.49 -5.01
N THR A 43 9.01 1.71 -4.86
CA THR A 43 10.26 1.94 -4.13
C THR A 43 9.90 2.40 -2.73
N MET A 44 10.34 1.62 -1.76
CA MET A 44 10.05 1.92 -0.37
C MET A 44 11.07 2.90 0.19
N LEU A 45 10.73 3.55 1.29
CA LEU A 45 11.64 4.50 1.91
C LEU A 45 12.95 3.85 2.31
N SER A 46 12.92 2.55 2.56
CA SER A 46 14.15 1.83 2.91
C SER A 46 15.05 1.61 1.70
N GLY A 47 14.58 1.94 0.50
CA GLY A 47 15.31 1.66 -0.72
C GLY A 47 14.93 0.34 -1.35
N ARG A 48 14.15 -0.46 -0.67
CA ARG A 48 13.73 -1.74 -1.19
C ARG A 48 12.73 -1.55 -2.31
N LYS A 49 12.82 -2.37 -3.34
CA LYS A 49 11.92 -2.28 -4.49
C LYS A 49 11.04 -3.51 -4.57
N ILE A 50 9.77 -3.28 -4.85
CA ILE A 50 8.81 -4.37 -4.97
C ILE A 50 8.10 -4.23 -6.30
N ILE A 51 8.17 -5.28 -7.12
CA ILE A 51 7.54 -5.26 -8.44
C ILE A 51 6.19 -5.94 -8.33
N VAL A 52 5.15 -5.26 -8.78
CA VAL A 52 3.79 -5.74 -8.63
C VAL A 52 3.06 -5.78 -9.97
N ARG A 53 1.99 -6.55 -10.01
CA ARG A 53 1.14 -6.65 -11.19
C ARG A 53 0.08 -5.58 -11.23
N ASN A 54 -0.20 -4.96 -10.10
CA ASN A 54 -1.23 -3.94 -10.05
C ASN A 54 -0.88 -2.78 -10.96
N SER A 55 -1.89 -2.08 -11.44
CA SER A 55 -1.64 -0.85 -12.18
C SER A 55 -1.44 0.27 -11.19
N PRO A 56 -0.82 1.38 -11.62
CA PRO A 56 -0.68 2.52 -10.73
C PRO A 56 -2.02 3.02 -10.20
N GLU A 57 -3.04 2.98 -11.07
CA GLU A 57 -4.37 3.42 -10.67
C GLU A 57 -4.93 2.55 -9.56
N GLU A 58 -4.69 1.26 -9.64
CA GLU A 58 -5.17 0.36 -8.59
C GLU A 58 -4.51 0.65 -7.26
N ILE A 59 -3.21 0.91 -7.29
CA ILE A 59 -2.49 1.22 -6.06
C ILE A 59 -3.00 2.53 -5.46
N ILE A 60 -3.19 3.53 -6.32
CA ILE A 60 -3.68 4.82 -5.85
C ILE A 60 -5.06 4.68 -5.22
N GLU A 61 -5.92 3.88 -5.85
CA GLU A 61 -7.24 3.65 -5.30
C GLU A 61 -7.18 2.96 -3.96
N LYS A 62 -6.29 2.00 -3.82
CA LYS A 62 -6.15 1.30 -2.54
C LYS A 62 -5.68 2.26 -1.46
N ILE A 63 -4.80 3.18 -1.80
CA ILE A 63 -4.32 4.16 -0.83
C ILE A 63 -5.45 5.11 -0.42
N ILE A 64 -6.26 5.52 -1.38
CA ILE A 64 -7.38 6.38 -1.08
C ILE A 64 -8.37 5.68 -0.16
N GLU A 65 -8.68 4.42 -0.45
CA GLU A 65 -9.56 3.65 0.40
C GLU A 65 -8.99 3.47 1.79
N TYR A 66 -7.70 3.24 1.85
CA TYR A 66 -7.02 3.09 3.11
C TYR A 66 -7.18 4.35 3.97
N ARG A 67 -6.97 5.50 3.36
CA ARG A 67 -7.09 6.76 4.08
C ARG A 67 -8.50 7.01 4.58
N LYS A 68 -9.47 6.65 3.77
CA LYS A 68 -10.86 6.81 4.18
C LYS A 68 -11.19 5.92 5.38
N LYS A 69 -10.67 4.71 5.37
CA LYS A 69 -10.97 3.77 6.44
C LYS A 69 -10.39 4.20 7.77
N ILE A 70 -9.21 4.76 7.77
CA ILE A 70 -8.62 5.18 9.03
C ILE A 70 -9.04 6.58 9.41
N GLY A 71 -9.74 7.28 8.51
CA GLY A 71 -10.34 8.56 8.87
C GLY A 71 -9.36 9.69 9.11
N ILE A 72 -8.17 9.61 8.58
CA ILE A 72 -7.17 10.65 8.81
C ILE A 72 -6.93 11.52 7.61
N ASP A 73 -7.55 11.19 6.49
CA ASP A 73 -7.30 11.89 5.26
C ASP A 73 -7.54 13.38 5.38
N THR A 74 -8.58 13.76 6.12
CA THR A 74 -8.90 15.16 6.24
C THR A 74 -7.92 15.92 7.10
N GLN A 75 -7.52 15.32 8.20
CA GLN A 75 -6.63 16.00 9.10
C GLN A 75 -5.24 16.09 8.53
N GLU A 76 -4.84 15.06 7.88
CA GLU A 76 -3.46 15.00 7.44
C GLU A 76 -3.13 15.92 6.32
N VAL A 77 -4.09 16.13 5.47
CA VAL A 77 -3.82 17.00 4.34
C VAL A 77 -3.83 18.45 4.76
N LEU A 78 -4.23 18.69 5.95
CA LEU A 78 -4.21 20.03 6.45
C LEU A 78 -2.84 20.34 7.06
#